data_2a07ae24c871296f0d2996df4a842592
#
_entry.id   2a07ae24c871296f0d2996df4a842592
#
_cell.length_a   1.000
_cell.length_b   1.000
_cell.length_c   1.000
_cell.angle_alpha   90.00
_cell.angle_beta   90.00
_cell.angle_gamma   90.00
#
_symmetry.space_group_name_H-M   'P 1'
#
loop_
_entity.id
_entity.type
_entity.pdbx_description
1 polymer ?
#
loop_
_entity_poly.entity_id
_entity_poly.type
_entity_poly.pdbx_seq_one_letter_code
_entity_poly.pdbx_strand_id
1 'polypeptide(L)' 'MDHAELRGLIRAQFKTQEAFAKAIGISACSLSKKLNGASEWTASEIRLACKTLAISPEKIPQYFFCPIS' A
#
# COMPACT_ATOMS: atom_id res chain seq x y z
N MET A 1 -8.69 -1.95 9.87
CA MET A 1 -7.84 -0.79 10.06
C MET A 1 -7.56 -0.11 8.73
N ASP A 2 -7.56 1.20 8.73
CA ASP A 2 -7.53 1.96 7.49
C ASP A 2 -6.12 2.46 7.17
N HIS A 3 -5.69 2.26 5.95
CA HIS A 3 -4.39 2.76 5.48
C HIS A 3 -4.58 4.10 4.76
N ALA A 4 -5.12 5.08 5.48
CA ALA A 4 -5.47 6.35 4.87
C ALA A 4 -4.27 7.08 4.27
N GLU A 5 -3.13 7.06 4.94
CA GLU A 5 -1.92 7.70 4.43
C GLU A 5 -1.41 7.02 3.18
N LEU A 6 -1.45 5.68 3.17
CA LEU A 6 -1.02 4.92 2.01
C LEU A 6 -1.95 5.17 0.83
N ARG A 7 -3.27 5.21 1.07
CA ARG A 7 -4.24 5.51 0.03
C ARG A 7 -3.99 6.90 -0.58
N GLY A 8 -3.71 7.87 0.26
CA GLY A 8 -3.42 9.23 -0.20
C GLY A 8 -2.19 9.27 -1.08
N LEU A 9 -1.14 8.54 -0.69
CA LEU A 9 0.08 8.47 -1.45
C LEU A 9 -0.13 7.80 -2.82
N ILE A 10 -0.90 6.72 -2.83
CA ILE A 10 -1.23 6.02 -4.07
C ILE A 10 -1.98 6.95 -5.02
N ARG A 11 -2.98 7.64 -4.50
CA ARG A 11 -3.77 8.57 -5.32
C ARG A 11 -2.92 9.71 -5.86
N ALA A 12 -2.00 10.21 -5.05
CA ALA A 12 -1.13 11.31 -5.46
C ALA A 12 -0.20 10.91 -6.60
N GLN A 13 0.30 9.67 -6.59
CA GLN A 13 1.27 9.21 -7.57
C GLN A 13 0.65 8.47 -8.75
N PHE A 14 -0.42 7.72 -8.52
CA PHE A 14 -1.01 6.86 -9.54
C PHE A 14 -2.43 7.25 -9.95
N LYS A 15 -3.04 8.16 -9.24
CA LYS A 15 -4.41 8.63 -9.44
C LYS A 15 -5.47 7.59 -9.08
N THR A 16 -5.25 6.31 -9.38
CA THR A 16 -6.19 5.24 -9.07
C THR A 16 -5.48 4.09 -8.38
N GLN A 17 -6.22 3.34 -7.57
CA GLN A 17 -5.70 2.14 -6.93
C GLN A 17 -5.40 1.06 -7.97
N GLU A 18 -6.19 1.01 -9.02
CA GLU A 18 -6.01 0.03 -10.09
C GLU A 18 -4.65 0.20 -10.77
N ALA A 19 -4.25 1.42 -11.05
CA ALA A 19 -2.95 1.70 -11.66
C ALA A 19 -1.81 1.24 -10.75
N PHE A 20 -1.93 1.50 -9.46
CA PHE A 20 -0.92 1.06 -8.50
C PHE A 20 -0.87 -0.47 -8.39
N ALA A 21 -2.04 -1.10 -8.37
CA ALA A 21 -2.11 -2.56 -8.31
C ALA A 21 -1.37 -3.20 -9.47
N LYS A 22 -1.56 -2.67 -10.66
CA LYS A 22 -0.83 -3.14 -11.85
C LYS A 22 0.67 -2.96 -11.69
N ALA A 23 1.09 -1.84 -11.11
CA ALA A 23 2.51 -1.54 -10.94
C ALA A 23 3.20 -2.55 -10.03
N ILE A 24 2.50 -3.06 -9.02
CA ILE A 24 3.07 -4.05 -8.10
C ILE A 24 2.64 -5.48 -8.42
N GLY A 25 1.89 -5.68 -9.49
CA GLY A 25 1.57 -7.01 -9.99
C GLY A 25 0.45 -7.74 -9.27
N ILE A 26 -0.50 -7.02 -8.69
CA ILE A 26 -1.68 -7.62 -8.05
C ILE A 26 -2.95 -7.06 -8.68
N SER A 27 -4.08 -7.72 -8.40
CA SER A 27 -5.36 -7.22 -8.90
C SER A 27 -5.84 -6.04 -8.06
N ALA A 28 -6.70 -5.21 -8.67
CA ALA A 28 -7.29 -4.09 -7.95
C ALA A 28 -8.13 -4.58 -6.76
N CYS A 29 -8.76 -5.72 -6.91
CA CYS A 29 -9.55 -6.32 -5.83
C CYS A 29 -8.66 -6.73 -4.65
N SER A 30 -7.52 -7.34 -4.94
CA SER A 30 -6.55 -7.71 -3.89
C SER A 30 -6.02 -6.49 -3.18
N LEU A 31 -5.69 -5.45 -3.93
CA LEU A 31 -5.20 -4.21 -3.33
C LEU A 31 -6.27 -3.58 -2.44
N SER A 32 -7.50 -3.54 -2.90
CA SER A 32 -8.61 -2.99 -2.12
C SER A 32 -8.76 -3.70 -0.78
N LYS A 33 -8.67 -5.03 -0.78
CA LYS A 33 -8.77 -5.81 0.45
C LYS A 33 -7.63 -5.48 1.41
N LYS A 34 -6.41 -5.33 0.88
CA LYS A 34 -5.26 -4.99 1.71
C LYS A 34 -5.41 -3.59 2.32
N LEU A 35 -5.90 -2.65 1.55
CA LEU A 35 -6.09 -1.27 2.02
C LEU A 35 -7.22 -1.17 3.04
N ASN A 36 -8.19 -2.06 2.98
CA ASN A 36 -9.30 -2.10 3.95
C ASN A 36 -8.97 -2.91 5.20
N GLY A 37 -7.81 -3.54 5.25
CA GLY A 37 -7.43 -4.37 6.38
C GLY A 37 -8.02 -5.77 6.34
N ALA A 38 -8.69 -6.14 5.25
CA ALA A 38 -9.27 -7.48 5.11
C ALA A 38 -8.23 -8.53 4.72
N SER A 39 -7.10 -8.10 4.20
CA SER A 39 -6.01 -8.97 3.80
C SER A 39 -4.70 -8.37 4.24
N GLU A 40 -3.75 -9.19 4.61
CA GLU A 40 -2.46 -8.71 5.07
C GLU A 40 -1.49 -8.49 3.90
N TRP A 41 -0.55 -7.58 4.10
CA TRP A 41 0.52 -7.35 3.15
C TRP A 41 1.61 -8.38 3.37
N THR A 42 2.10 -8.99 2.30
CA THR A 42 3.27 -9.86 2.39
C THR A 42 4.53 -9.01 2.36
N ALA A 43 5.64 -9.58 2.81
CA ALA A 43 6.93 -8.86 2.79
C ALA A 43 7.30 -8.44 1.37
N SER A 44 7.07 -9.30 0.40
CA SER A 44 7.37 -8.99 -1.01
C SER A 44 6.53 -7.83 -1.52
N GLU A 45 5.24 -7.83 -1.16
CA GLU A 45 4.33 -6.76 -1.57
C GLU A 45 4.71 -5.42 -0.95
N ILE A 46 5.07 -5.43 0.32
CA ILE A 46 5.52 -4.23 1.01
C ILE A 46 6.77 -3.67 0.34
N ARG A 47 7.71 -4.54 0.03
CA ARG A 47 8.96 -4.15 -0.63
C ARG A 47 8.69 -3.51 -2.00
N LEU A 48 7.85 -4.15 -2.81
CA LEU A 48 7.49 -3.64 -4.12
C LEU A 48 6.75 -2.30 -4.02
N ALA A 49 5.82 -2.20 -3.08
CA ALA A 49 5.08 -0.97 -2.88
C ALA A 49 6.00 0.18 -2.46
N CYS A 50 6.92 -0.08 -1.53
CA CYS A 50 7.85 0.93 -1.09
C CYS A 50 8.76 1.40 -2.21
N LYS A 51 9.23 0.48 -3.03
CA LYS A 51 10.06 0.81 -4.17
C LYS A 51 9.29 1.62 -5.20
N THR A 52 8.05 1.22 -5.47
CA THR A 52 7.20 1.86 -6.46
C THR A 52 6.77 3.26 -6.03
N LEU A 53 6.48 3.43 -4.75
CA LEU A 53 6.04 4.71 -4.20
C LEU A 53 7.19 5.57 -3.66
N ALA A 54 8.42 5.06 -3.71
CA ALA A 54 9.60 5.73 -3.19
C ALA A 54 9.49 6.06 -1.69
N ILE A 55 8.97 5.11 -0.92
CA ILE A 55 8.84 5.25 0.53
C ILE A 55 10.16 4.90 1.19
N SER A 56 10.63 5.77 2.08
CA SER A 56 11.84 5.51 2.85
C SER A 56 11.64 4.33 3.80
N PRO A 57 12.68 3.50 4.04
CA PRO A 57 12.57 2.37 4.96
C PRO A 57 12.08 2.76 6.36
N GLU A 58 12.46 3.92 6.83
CA GLU A 58 12.03 4.41 8.16
C GLU A 58 10.55 4.74 8.22
N LYS A 59 9.90 4.96 7.07
CA LYS A 59 8.48 5.27 7.01
C LYS A 59 7.61 4.05 6.73
N ILE A 60 8.21 2.89 6.46
CA ILE A 60 7.46 1.67 6.21
C ILE A 60 6.46 1.36 7.33
N PRO A 61 6.84 1.41 8.61
CA PRO A 61 5.88 1.13 9.68
C PRO A 61 4.71 2.11 9.68
N GLN A 62 4.94 3.35 9.29
CA GLN A 62 3.90 4.35 9.26
C GLN A 62 2.82 4.03 8.23
N TYR A 63 3.23 3.49 7.10
CA TYR A 63 2.29 3.21 6.01
C TYR A 63 1.68 1.82 6.06
N PHE A 64 2.44 0.82 6.50
CA PHE A 64 2.02 -0.57 6.42
C PHE A 64 1.71 -1.23 7.76
N PHE A 65 2.32 -0.75 8.83
CA PHE A 65 2.13 -1.33 10.15
C PHE A 65 1.55 -0.27 11.07
N CYS A 66 0.29 0.10 10.82
CA CYS A 66 -0.35 1.11 11.64
C CYS A 66 -0.26 0.71 13.10
N PRO A 67 0.29 1.57 13.96
CA PRO A 67 0.39 1.23 15.37
C PRO A 67 -1.01 1.09 15.96
N ILE A 68 -1.18 0.04 16.70
CA ILE A 68 -2.40 -0.15 17.47
C ILE A 68 -2.23 0.67 18.71
N SER A 69 -2.91 1.74 18.76
CA SER A 69 -2.88 2.59 19.95
C SER A 69 -3.81 2.04 21.01
#